data_f8e342e557a13d2120c2ea8627005fae
#
_entry.id   f8e342e557a13d2120c2ea8627005fae
#
_cell.length_a   1.000
_cell.length_b   1.000
_cell.length_c   1.000
_cell.angle_alpha   90.00
_cell.angle_beta   90.00
_cell.angle_gamma   90.00
#
_symmetry.space_group_name_H-M   'P 1'
#
loop_
_entity.id
_entity.type
_entity.pdbx_description
1 polymer ?
#
loop_
_entity_poly.entity_id
_entity_poly.type
_entity_poly.pdbx_seq_one_letter_code
_entity_poly.pdbx_strand_id
1 'polypeptide(L)'
;MPAPMLIENTNPTRRAFTSKALFAAACAMVAGAPTTTAGAPAIRTTTSTEDNKAIVGRWFTEFWGNPWNPRIVDELGSPDILLQYSLHAPRRGREDVKAFMTGFRTAFPDLSFAGAAELIAEGDYVVGRWIGGGTHTGPAFSDFLRGSLPAASGRKMRFTGTTVLRVENGKIAEEIGLDDGVTALTQLGLIRPTP
;
A
#
# COMPACT_ATOMS: atom_id res chain seq x y z
N MET A 1 -17.30 -19.19 43.48
CA MET A 1 -16.72 -18.04 42.76
C MET A 1 -15.21 -18.26 42.68
N PRO A 2 -14.63 -18.55 41.52
CA PRO A 2 -13.18 -18.63 41.41
C PRO A 2 -12.61 -17.23 41.10
N ALA A 3 -11.46 -16.94 41.71
CA ALA A 3 -10.72 -15.69 41.60
C ALA A 3 -10.07 -15.48 40.19
N PRO A 4 -9.82 -14.24 39.78
CA PRO A 4 -9.21 -13.96 38.48
C PRO A 4 -7.71 -14.29 38.49
N MET A 5 -7.29 -14.97 37.43
CA MET A 5 -5.92 -15.36 37.16
C MET A 5 -5.15 -14.11 36.63
N LEU A 6 -4.17 -13.66 37.41
CA LEU A 6 -3.22 -12.61 37.00
C LEU A 6 -2.24 -13.21 35.99
N ILE A 7 -2.22 -12.65 34.76
CA ILE A 7 -1.19 -12.96 33.78
C ILE A 7 0.03 -12.08 34.08
N GLU A 8 1.08 -12.71 34.62
CA GLU A 8 2.39 -12.08 34.77
C GLU A 8 3.05 -11.84 33.38
N ASN A 9 3.26 -10.59 33.08
CA ASN A 9 3.94 -10.16 31.86
C ASN A 9 5.45 -10.14 32.10
N THR A 10 6.15 -11.23 31.79
CA THR A 10 7.61 -11.31 31.85
C THR A 10 8.20 -10.79 30.52
N ASN A 11 8.72 -9.56 30.58
CA ASN A 11 9.41 -8.90 29.50
C ASN A 11 10.87 -9.42 29.38
N PRO A 12 11.30 -10.07 28.29
CA PRO A 12 12.70 -10.44 28.09
C PRO A 12 13.51 -9.31 27.46
N THR A 13 14.34 -8.74 28.31
CA THR A 13 15.64 -8.10 28.10
C THR A 13 16.07 -7.76 26.65
N ARG A 14 16.20 -6.46 26.40
CA ARG A 14 16.97 -5.87 25.30
C ARG A 14 18.43 -6.36 25.36
N ARG A 15 18.86 -7.12 24.36
CA ARG A 15 20.29 -7.37 24.12
C ARG A 15 20.85 -6.24 23.25
N ALA A 16 21.70 -5.43 23.87
CA ALA A 16 22.56 -4.47 23.17
C ALA A 16 23.69 -5.23 22.48
N PHE A 17 23.78 -5.11 21.17
CA PHE A 17 24.95 -5.57 20.39
C PHE A 17 26.02 -4.47 20.41
N THR A 18 27.04 -4.63 21.23
CA THR A 18 28.28 -3.86 21.18
C THR A 18 29.29 -4.63 20.32
N SER A 19 29.52 -4.16 19.10
CA SER A 19 30.64 -4.65 18.27
C SER A 19 31.91 -3.89 18.65
N LYS A 20 32.88 -4.57 19.27
CA LYS A 20 34.25 -4.10 19.42
C LYS A 20 35.04 -4.45 18.16
N ALA A 21 35.46 -3.44 17.41
CA ALA A 21 36.39 -3.62 16.32
C ALA A 21 37.81 -3.69 16.89
N LEU A 22 38.52 -4.80 16.66
CA LEU A 22 39.97 -4.91 16.88
C LEU A 22 40.68 -4.48 15.59
N PHE A 23 41.53 -3.46 15.70
CA PHE A 23 42.48 -3.09 14.65
C PHE A 23 43.69 -4.04 14.72
N ALA A 24 43.98 -4.75 13.65
CA ALA A 24 45.29 -5.36 13.39
C ALA A 24 45.83 -4.79 12.10
N ALA A 25 46.93 -4.06 12.22
CA ALA A 25 47.70 -3.55 11.08
C ALA A 25 48.61 -4.66 10.55
N ALA A 26 48.50 -4.95 9.26
CA ALA A 26 49.52 -5.72 8.53
C ALA A 26 49.80 -4.99 7.21
N CYS A 27 51.01 -4.44 7.06
CA CYS A 27 51.55 -3.98 5.79
C CYS A 27 51.87 -5.16 4.88
N ALA A 28 51.36 -5.14 3.65
CA ALA A 28 51.94 -5.88 2.53
C ALA A 28 51.72 -5.10 1.22
N MET A 29 52.79 -5.00 0.47
CA MET A 29 52.91 -4.23 -0.77
C MET A 29 52.31 -4.97 -1.99
N VAL A 30 51.81 -4.15 -2.90
CA VAL A 30 51.88 -4.20 -4.37
C VAL A 30 51.19 -5.35 -5.11
N ALA A 31 50.19 -4.96 -5.86
CA ALA A 31 50.09 -5.18 -7.33
C ALA A 31 48.84 -4.41 -7.85
N GLY A 32 49.02 -3.63 -8.91
CA GLY A 32 47.92 -2.81 -9.48
C GLY A 32 46.77 -3.67 -9.99
N ALA A 33 45.60 -3.46 -9.39
CA ALA A 33 44.35 -3.92 -9.90
C ALA A 33 43.59 -2.73 -10.48
N PRO A 34 42.77 -2.90 -11.54
CA PRO A 34 41.99 -1.82 -12.11
C PRO A 34 41.00 -1.29 -11.08
N THR A 35 41.06 0.00 -10.81
CA THR A 35 40.10 0.72 -9.98
C THR A 35 38.73 0.66 -10.64
N THR A 36 37.91 -0.29 -10.23
CA THR A 36 36.43 -0.20 -10.42
C THR A 36 35.97 1.00 -9.64
N THR A 37 35.64 2.07 -10.34
CA THR A 37 34.96 3.23 -9.75
C THR A 37 33.63 2.76 -9.19
N ALA A 38 33.59 2.51 -7.88
CA ALA A 38 32.33 2.30 -7.20
C ALA A 38 31.51 3.58 -7.39
N GLY A 39 30.40 3.47 -8.10
CA GLY A 39 29.49 4.60 -8.29
C GLY A 39 29.11 5.16 -6.93
N ALA A 40 29.19 6.47 -6.79
CA ALA A 40 28.76 7.15 -5.58
C ALA A 40 27.35 6.72 -5.22
N PRO A 41 27.04 6.44 -3.94
CA PRO A 41 25.69 6.09 -3.53
C PRO A 41 24.75 7.22 -3.95
N ALA A 42 23.66 6.87 -4.64
CA ALA A 42 22.63 7.83 -5.01
C ALA A 42 22.13 8.53 -3.74
N ILE A 43 22.21 9.85 -3.70
CA ILE A 43 21.70 10.65 -2.58
C ILE A 43 20.19 10.44 -2.57
N ARG A 44 19.69 9.70 -1.57
CA ARG A 44 18.25 9.59 -1.33
C ARG A 44 17.79 10.93 -0.76
N THR A 45 16.95 11.63 -1.52
CA THR A 45 16.23 12.80 -1.01
C THR A 45 15.12 12.30 -0.11
N THR A 46 15.31 12.36 1.22
CA THR A 46 14.22 12.09 2.17
C THR A 46 13.28 13.29 2.17
N THR A 47 12.03 13.08 1.81
CA THR A 47 10.95 14.04 2.02
C THR A 47 10.57 14.07 3.52
N SER A 48 10.05 15.19 4.01
CA SER A 48 9.56 15.25 5.38
C SER A 48 8.30 14.38 5.55
N THR A 49 7.98 13.99 6.79
CA THR A 49 6.76 13.25 7.09
C THR A 49 5.51 14.03 6.70
N GLU A 50 5.52 15.35 6.81
CA GLU A 50 4.41 16.21 6.39
C GLU A 50 4.28 16.28 4.85
N ASP A 51 5.40 16.35 4.12
CA ASP A 51 5.38 16.25 2.66
C ASP A 51 4.84 14.88 2.22
N ASN A 52 5.25 13.79 2.88
CA ASN A 52 4.76 12.45 2.60
C ASN A 52 3.25 12.33 2.84
N LYS A 53 2.72 12.92 3.94
CA LYS A 53 1.27 13.00 4.18
C LYS A 53 0.56 13.80 3.09
N ALA A 54 1.11 14.91 2.63
CA ALA A 54 0.52 15.72 1.58
C ALA A 54 0.44 14.94 0.25
N ILE A 55 1.50 14.20 -0.12
CA ILE A 55 1.53 13.32 -1.30
C ILE A 55 0.44 12.25 -1.19
N VAL A 56 0.37 11.56 -0.07
CA VAL A 56 -0.62 10.49 0.16
C VAL A 56 -2.04 11.04 0.26
N GLY A 57 -2.23 12.21 0.85
CA GLY A 57 -3.53 12.89 0.91
C GLY A 57 -4.06 13.21 -0.50
N ARG A 58 -3.22 13.74 -1.39
CA ARG A 58 -3.57 13.94 -2.81
C ARG A 58 -3.90 12.62 -3.50
N TRP A 59 -3.13 11.56 -3.25
CA TRP A 59 -3.39 10.23 -3.81
C TRP A 59 -4.75 9.69 -3.38
N PHE A 60 -5.11 9.78 -2.10
CA PHE A 60 -6.43 9.38 -1.63
C PHE A 60 -7.55 10.19 -2.30
N THR A 61 -7.35 11.49 -2.48
CA THR A 61 -8.38 12.37 -3.08
C THR A 61 -8.52 12.16 -4.58
N GLU A 62 -7.41 12.02 -5.31
CA GLU A 62 -7.40 12.07 -6.78
C GLU A 62 -7.35 10.68 -7.44
N PHE A 63 -6.77 9.66 -6.78
CA PHE A 63 -6.74 8.29 -7.29
C PHE A 63 -7.95 7.49 -6.79
N TRP A 64 -8.19 7.48 -5.47
CA TRP A 64 -9.27 6.73 -4.85
C TRP A 64 -10.59 7.52 -4.75
N GLY A 65 -10.55 8.84 -4.76
CA GLY A 65 -11.72 9.71 -4.70
C GLY A 65 -12.55 9.74 -6.00
N ASN A 66 -13.68 10.45 -6.00
CA ASN A 66 -14.52 10.64 -7.16
C ASN A 66 -14.85 12.14 -7.34
N PRO A 67 -14.58 12.77 -8.52
CA PRO A 67 -14.00 12.16 -9.73
C PRO A 67 -12.51 11.79 -9.54
N TRP A 68 -12.05 10.73 -10.20
CA TRP A 68 -10.65 10.38 -10.17
C TRP A 68 -9.88 11.09 -11.28
N ASN A 69 -8.58 11.28 -11.04
CA ASN A 69 -7.67 11.90 -11.98
C ASN A 69 -6.61 10.89 -12.43
N PRO A 70 -6.69 10.31 -13.65
CA PRO A 70 -5.71 9.32 -14.09
C PRO A 70 -4.27 9.84 -14.18
N ARG A 71 -4.07 11.17 -14.32
CA ARG A 71 -2.74 11.79 -14.35
C ARG A 71 -2.02 11.69 -13.00
N ILE A 72 -2.77 11.51 -11.90
CA ILE A 72 -2.17 11.41 -10.57
C ILE A 72 -1.19 10.24 -10.47
N VAL A 73 -1.42 9.17 -11.24
CA VAL A 73 -0.51 8.01 -11.28
C VAL A 73 0.84 8.39 -11.88
N ASP A 74 0.85 9.22 -12.91
CA ASP A 74 2.09 9.73 -13.52
C ASP A 74 2.78 10.77 -12.64
N GLU A 75 1.98 11.59 -11.94
CA GLU A 75 2.49 12.64 -11.07
C GLU A 75 3.07 12.09 -9.77
N LEU A 76 2.38 11.19 -9.10
CA LEU A 76 2.73 10.74 -7.75
C LEU A 76 3.23 9.30 -7.65
N GLY A 77 2.89 8.41 -8.57
CA GLY A 77 3.41 7.05 -8.59
C GLY A 77 4.87 6.98 -9.07
N SER A 78 5.67 6.10 -8.50
CA SER A 78 6.97 5.74 -9.10
C SER A 78 6.76 4.98 -10.42
N PRO A 79 7.76 4.92 -11.33
CA PRO A 79 7.60 4.17 -12.59
C PRO A 79 7.21 2.70 -12.40
N ASP A 80 7.68 2.09 -11.32
CA ASP A 80 7.50 0.68 -10.95
C ASP A 80 6.60 0.50 -9.72
N ILE A 81 5.73 1.48 -9.43
CA ILE A 81 4.80 1.46 -8.30
C ILE A 81 4.13 0.08 -8.12
N LEU A 82 4.11 -0.40 -6.89
CA LEU A 82 3.33 -1.59 -6.49
C LEU A 82 2.02 -1.14 -5.85
N LEU A 83 0.89 -1.62 -6.39
CA LEU A 83 -0.43 -1.52 -5.79
C LEU A 83 -0.90 -2.93 -5.42
N GLN A 84 -1.14 -3.19 -4.14
CA GLN A 84 -1.56 -4.51 -3.67
C GLN A 84 -2.66 -4.39 -2.63
N TYR A 85 -3.79 -5.04 -2.90
CA TYR A 85 -4.93 -5.19 -2.00
C TYR A 85 -5.42 -6.64 -1.98
N SER A 86 -6.14 -7.03 -0.93
CA SER A 86 -6.55 -8.43 -0.73
C SER A 86 -7.62 -8.91 -1.73
N LEU A 87 -8.37 -8.00 -2.35
CA LEU A 87 -9.45 -8.34 -3.29
C LEU A 87 -8.98 -8.59 -4.72
N HIS A 88 -7.81 -8.11 -5.10
CA HIS A 88 -7.30 -8.10 -6.47
C HIS A 88 -5.89 -8.66 -6.58
N ALA A 89 -5.49 -9.10 -7.77
CA ALA A 89 -4.09 -9.41 -8.03
C ALA A 89 -3.24 -8.14 -7.92
N PRO A 90 -2.00 -8.22 -7.42
CA PRO A 90 -1.10 -7.07 -7.36
C PRO A 90 -0.88 -6.44 -8.75
N ARG A 91 -0.77 -5.10 -8.78
CA ARG A 91 -0.47 -4.32 -9.98
C ARG A 91 0.91 -3.69 -9.85
N ARG A 92 1.67 -3.72 -10.93
CA ARG A 92 3.03 -3.18 -10.92
C ARG A 92 3.26 -2.28 -12.13
N GLY A 93 3.78 -1.08 -11.82
CA GLY A 93 4.04 -0.03 -12.81
C GLY A 93 2.80 0.81 -13.11
N ARG A 94 3.05 2.04 -13.55
CA ARG A 94 2.01 3.06 -13.77
C ARG A 94 0.92 2.62 -14.73
N GLU A 95 1.29 1.97 -15.82
CA GLU A 95 0.33 1.57 -16.86
C GLU A 95 -0.63 0.48 -16.36
N ASP A 96 -0.11 -0.52 -15.63
CA ASP A 96 -0.95 -1.57 -15.04
C ASP A 96 -1.90 -1.01 -13.96
N VAL A 97 -1.39 -0.10 -13.12
CA VAL A 97 -2.21 0.59 -12.10
C VAL A 97 -3.31 1.45 -12.74
N LYS A 98 -3.01 2.19 -13.82
CA LYS A 98 -4.02 2.97 -14.57
C LYS A 98 -5.06 2.07 -15.24
N ALA A 99 -4.62 0.99 -15.87
CA ALA A 99 -5.51 0.03 -16.52
C ALA A 99 -6.46 -0.62 -15.52
N PHE A 100 -5.94 -1.06 -14.38
CA PHE A 100 -6.75 -1.61 -13.27
C PHE A 100 -7.82 -0.61 -12.81
N MET A 101 -7.42 0.62 -12.47
CA MET A 101 -8.36 1.62 -11.96
C MET A 101 -9.40 2.01 -13.02
N THR A 102 -9.01 2.11 -14.28
CA THR A 102 -9.95 2.35 -15.38
C THR A 102 -11.00 1.25 -15.49
N GLY A 103 -10.57 -0.02 -15.46
CA GLY A 103 -11.47 -1.17 -15.48
C GLY A 103 -12.42 -1.20 -14.29
N PHE A 104 -11.88 -0.98 -13.09
CA PHE A 104 -12.66 -0.99 -11.85
C PHE A 104 -13.72 0.13 -11.85
N ARG A 105 -13.37 1.35 -12.27
CA ARG A 105 -14.32 2.47 -12.37
C ARG A 105 -15.32 2.33 -13.52
N THR A 106 -14.94 1.64 -14.58
CA THR A 106 -15.89 1.32 -15.65
C THR A 106 -16.97 0.38 -15.14
N ALA A 107 -16.60 -0.60 -14.30
CA ALA A 107 -17.54 -1.52 -13.68
C ALA A 107 -18.36 -0.88 -12.55
N PHE A 108 -17.71 0.01 -11.78
CA PHE A 108 -18.30 0.74 -10.64
C PHE A 108 -18.16 2.25 -10.85
N PRO A 109 -19.06 2.89 -11.64
CA PRO A 109 -18.89 4.31 -12.01
C PRO A 109 -18.93 5.29 -10.82
N ASP A 110 -19.57 4.93 -9.73
CA ASP A 110 -19.65 5.70 -8.48
C ASP A 110 -18.57 5.34 -7.46
N LEU A 111 -17.54 4.57 -7.88
CA LEU A 111 -16.47 4.11 -6.98
C LEU A 111 -15.80 5.30 -6.29
N SER A 112 -15.74 5.24 -4.95
CA SER A 112 -15.09 6.27 -4.15
C SER A 112 -14.66 5.71 -2.80
N PHE A 113 -13.42 6.01 -2.42
CA PHE A 113 -12.87 5.74 -1.10
C PHE A 113 -12.34 7.04 -0.51
N ALA A 114 -12.61 7.27 0.76
CA ALA A 114 -12.19 8.47 1.48
C ALA A 114 -11.46 8.11 2.77
N GLY A 115 -10.52 8.96 3.20
CA GLY A 115 -9.89 8.83 4.50
C GLY A 115 -10.91 8.86 5.63
N ALA A 116 -10.78 7.92 6.56
CA ALA A 116 -11.64 7.80 7.74
C ALA A 116 -10.98 8.34 9.01
N ALA A 117 -9.71 8.74 8.95
CA ALA A 117 -8.91 9.31 10.04
C ALA A 117 -7.73 10.10 9.47
N GLU A 118 -7.07 10.88 10.33
CA GLU A 118 -5.82 11.56 10.00
C GLU A 118 -4.74 10.54 9.60
N LEU A 119 -3.89 10.94 8.65
CA LEU A 119 -2.76 10.14 8.20
C LEU A 119 -1.67 10.09 9.29
N ILE A 120 -1.09 8.93 9.48
CA ILE A 120 0.04 8.72 10.39
C ILE A 120 1.29 8.51 9.52
N ALA A 121 2.38 9.23 9.79
CA ALA A 121 3.61 9.10 9.02
C ALA A 121 4.83 8.94 9.93
N GLU A 122 5.74 8.05 9.53
CA GLU A 122 7.06 7.86 10.13
C GLU A 122 8.07 7.52 9.04
N GLY A 123 9.13 8.33 8.92
CA GLY A 123 10.11 8.18 7.84
C GLY A 123 9.46 8.22 6.47
N ASP A 124 9.73 7.21 5.68
CA ASP A 124 9.21 7.08 4.31
C ASP A 124 7.77 6.49 4.26
N TYR A 125 7.21 6.10 5.39
CA TYR A 125 5.92 5.40 5.44
C TYR A 125 4.78 6.30 5.91
N VAL A 126 3.63 6.13 5.25
CA VAL A 126 2.37 6.78 5.62
C VAL A 126 1.29 5.72 5.74
N VAL A 127 0.52 5.77 6.82
CA VAL A 127 -0.61 4.87 7.08
C VAL A 127 -1.90 5.67 7.02
N GLY A 128 -2.86 5.17 6.26
CA GLY A 128 -4.20 5.74 6.15
C GLY A 128 -5.30 4.71 6.40
N ARG A 129 -6.30 5.08 7.20
CA ARG A 129 -7.55 4.33 7.31
C ARG A 129 -8.57 4.94 6.36
N TRP A 130 -9.38 4.10 5.74
CA TRP A 130 -10.35 4.54 4.74
C TRP A 130 -11.66 3.75 4.82
N ILE A 131 -12.67 4.32 4.19
CA ILE A 131 -13.96 3.70 3.97
C ILE A 131 -14.45 4.08 2.57
N GLY A 132 -15.07 3.15 1.86
CA GLY A 132 -15.61 3.43 0.55
C GLY A 132 -16.24 2.22 -0.10
N GLY A 133 -16.48 2.34 -1.40
CA GLY A 133 -17.10 1.32 -2.22
C GLY A 133 -17.75 1.90 -3.47
N GLY A 134 -18.73 1.19 -4.02
CA GLY A 134 -19.44 1.60 -5.22
C GLY A 134 -20.53 0.61 -5.59
N THR A 135 -21.29 0.95 -6.65
CA THR A 135 -22.38 0.15 -7.21
C THR A 135 -21.99 -0.39 -8.57
N HIS A 136 -22.08 -1.70 -8.76
CA HIS A 136 -21.76 -2.36 -10.03
C HIS A 136 -22.88 -2.16 -11.04
N THR A 137 -22.78 -1.13 -11.86
CA THR A 137 -23.73 -0.81 -12.93
C THR A 137 -23.12 -0.88 -14.33
N GLY A 138 -21.81 -1.11 -14.40
CA GLY A 138 -21.08 -1.20 -15.67
C GLY A 138 -20.98 -2.62 -16.25
N PRO A 139 -19.99 -2.87 -17.11
CA PRO A 139 -19.75 -4.16 -17.74
C PRO A 139 -19.49 -5.28 -16.73
N ALA A 140 -19.51 -6.54 -17.20
CA ALA A 140 -19.10 -7.70 -16.40
C ALA A 140 -17.69 -7.48 -15.82
N PHE A 141 -17.50 -7.87 -14.56
CA PHE A 141 -16.25 -7.65 -13.84
C PHE A 141 -15.72 -8.96 -13.23
N SER A 142 -14.52 -9.34 -13.61
CA SER A 142 -13.87 -10.61 -13.24
C SER A 142 -12.50 -10.44 -12.55
N ASP A 143 -12.14 -9.23 -12.16
CA ASP A 143 -10.83 -8.95 -11.57
C ASP A 143 -10.75 -9.22 -10.06
N PHE A 144 -11.84 -9.62 -9.42
CA PHE A 144 -11.77 -10.12 -8.04
C PHE A 144 -11.11 -11.50 -7.99
N LEU A 145 -10.29 -11.74 -6.95
CA LEU A 145 -9.68 -13.06 -6.70
C LEU A 145 -10.71 -14.17 -6.43
N ARG A 146 -11.95 -13.80 -6.10
CA ARG A 146 -13.07 -14.70 -5.84
C ARG A 146 -14.30 -14.28 -6.62
N GLY A 147 -14.62 -15.06 -7.64
CA GLY A 147 -15.84 -14.89 -8.43
C GLY A 147 -15.82 -13.72 -9.41
N SER A 148 -16.93 -13.55 -10.12
CA SER A 148 -17.15 -12.50 -11.09
C SER A 148 -18.58 -11.98 -11.02
N LEU A 149 -18.78 -10.75 -11.48
CA LEU A 149 -20.11 -10.12 -11.56
C LEU A 149 -20.57 -10.09 -13.02
N PRO A 150 -21.80 -10.49 -13.33
CA PRO A 150 -22.39 -10.27 -14.64
C PRO A 150 -22.60 -8.76 -14.87
N ALA A 151 -22.68 -8.31 -16.12
CA ALA A 151 -22.91 -6.91 -16.43
C ALA A 151 -24.12 -6.35 -15.67
N ALA A 152 -23.98 -5.10 -15.19
CA ALA A 152 -25.04 -4.35 -14.53
C ALA A 152 -25.74 -5.13 -13.40
N SER A 153 -24.98 -5.82 -12.55
CA SER A 153 -25.56 -6.64 -11.47
C SER A 153 -26.34 -5.84 -10.42
N GLY A 154 -26.16 -4.51 -10.36
CA GLY A 154 -26.77 -3.63 -9.37
C GLY A 154 -26.24 -3.83 -7.95
N ARG A 155 -25.30 -4.73 -7.75
CA ARG A 155 -24.76 -5.02 -6.42
C ARG A 155 -23.89 -3.88 -5.92
N LYS A 156 -24.02 -3.59 -4.63
CA LYS A 156 -23.32 -2.49 -3.98
C LYS A 156 -22.38 -3.04 -2.92
N MET A 157 -21.20 -2.46 -2.83
CA MET A 157 -20.24 -2.71 -1.74
C MET A 157 -19.93 -1.41 -1.00
N ARG A 158 -19.73 -1.52 0.32
CA ARG A 158 -19.17 -0.49 1.17
C ARG A 158 -18.41 -1.16 2.31
N PHE A 159 -17.12 -0.91 2.40
CA PHE A 159 -16.22 -1.57 3.35
C PHE A 159 -15.09 -0.63 3.77
N THR A 160 -14.28 -1.09 4.69
CA THR A 160 -13.18 -0.31 5.26
C THR A 160 -11.85 -1.01 5.03
N GLY A 161 -10.77 -0.26 5.21
CA GLY A 161 -9.44 -0.82 5.20
C GLY A 161 -8.41 0.12 5.81
N THR A 162 -7.20 -0.40 5.86
CA THR A 162 -6.00 0.34 6.25
C THR A 162 -4.93 0.08 5.21
N THR A 163 -4.26 1.14 4.78
CA THR A 163 -3.21 1.06 3.76
C THR A 163 -1.92 1.62 4.31
N VAL A 164 -0.83 0.95 4.02
CA VAL A 164 0.54 1.43 4.24
C VAL A 164 1.11 1.83 2.88
N LEU A 165 1.52 3.09 2.75
CA LEU A 165 2.19 3.59 1.56
C LEU A 165 3.65 3.89 1.87
N ARG A 166 4.55 3.57 0.94
CA ARG A 166 5.95 3.98 1.02
C ARG A 166 6.21 5.05 -0.03
N VAL A 167 6.69 6.21 0.45
CA VAL A 167 7.07 7.34 -0.39
C VAL A 167 8.59 7.36 -0.52
N GLU A 168 9.07 7.40 -1.75
CA GLU A 168 10.50 7.41 -2.06
C GLU A 168 10.79 8.46 -3.13
N ASN A 169 11.70 9.39 -2.84
CA ASN A 169 12.03 10.51 -3.73
C ASN A 169 10.79 11.33 -4.17
N GLY A 170 9.84 11.55 -3.26
CA GLY A 170 8.61 12.28 -3.54
C GLY A 170 7.58 11.54 -4.40
N LYS A 171 7.71 10.22 -4.54
CA LYS A 171 6.80 9.35 -5.29
C LYS A 171 6.34 8.18 -4.45
N ILE A 172 5.13 7.72 -4.67
CA ILE A 172 4.58 6.52 -4.06
C ILE A 172 5.22 5.31 -4.76
N ALA A 173 6.08 4.60 -4.04
CA ALA A 173 6.73 3.38 -4.53
C ALA A 173 5.88 2.14 -4.26
N GLU A 174 5.16 2.12 -3.15
CA GLU A 174 4.30 1.01 -2.77
C GLU A 174 3.01 1.52 -2.11
N GLU A 175 1.94 0.82 -2.38
CA GLU A 175 0.67 0.93 -1.68
C GLU A 175 0.17 -0.48 -1.36
N ILE A 176 0.22 -0.85 -0.08
CA ILE A 176 -0.20 -2.18 0.39
C ILE A 176 -1.33 -2.00 1.39
N GLY A 177 -2.50 -2.51 1.03
CA GLY A 177 -3.71 -2.39 1.84
C GLY A 177 -4.22 -3.72 2.34
N LEU A 178 -4.70 -3.71 3.57
CA LEU A 178 -5.58 -4.73 4.14
C LEU A 178 -6.98 -4.17 4.20
N ASP A 179 -7.89 -4.80 3.50
CA ASP A 179 -9.29 -4.42 3.42
C ASP A 179 -10.20 -5.48 4.05
N ASP A 180 -11.41 -5.06 4.41
CA ASP A 180 -12.48 -5.97 4.82
C ASP A 180 -13.11 -6.63 3.58
N GLY A 181 -12.31 -7.46 2.90
CA GLY A 181 -12.71 -8.17 1.70
C GLY A 181 -13.88 -9.12 1.91
N VAL A 182 -14.03 -9.67 3.11
CA VAL A 182 -15.16 -10.54 3.46
C VAL A 182 -16.47 -9.76 3.36
N THR A 183 -16.53 -8.57 3.95
CA THR A 183 -17.71 -7.69 3.85
C THR A 183 -17.98 -7.32 2.40
N ALA A 184 -16.97 -6.87 1.64
CA ALA A 184 -17.13 -6.50 0.23
C ALA A 184 -17.69 -7.66 -0.61
N LEU A 185 -17.03 -8.83 -0.55
CA LEU A 185 -17.43 -10.00 -1.35
C LEU A 185 -18.80 -10.56 -0.95
N THR A 186 -19.16 -10.49 0.34
CA THR A 186 -20.51 -10.88 0.81
C THR A 186 -21.57 -9.95 0.25
N GLN A 187 -21.36 -8.63 0.32
CA GLN A 187 -22.28 -7.63 -0.24
C GLN A 187 -22.45 -7.77 -1.76
N LEU A 188 -21.36 -8.10 -2.45
CA LEU A 188 -21.40 -8.41 -3.89
C LEU A 188 -21.97 -9.80 -4.20
N GLY A 189 -22.24 -10.64 -3.18
CA GLY A 189 -22.78 -12.00 -3.32
C GLY A 189 -21.82 -12.97 -3.97
N LEU A 190 -20.53 -12.70 -3.90
CA LEU A 190 -19.45 -13.55 -4.43
C LEU A 190 -19.03 -14.62 -3.41
N ILE A 191 -19.29 -14.40 -2.14
CA ILE A 191 -19.19 -15.38 -1.06
C ILE A 191 -20.50 -15.41 -0.27
N ARG A 192 -20.77 -16.54 0.36
CA ARG A 192 -21.94 -16.71 1.23
C ARG A 192 -21.46 -17.07 2.64
N PRO A 193 -22.04 -16.50 3.70
CA PRO A 193 -21.82 -17.00 5.04
C PRO A 193 -22.25 -18.47 5.10
N THR A 194 -21.44 -19.31 5.73
CA THR A 194 -21.85 -20.68 6.07
C THR A 194 -22.87 -20.59 7.20
N PRO A 195 -23.98 -21.34 7.15
CA PRO A 195 -24.96 -21.38 8.23
C PRO A 195 -24.34 -21.91 9.52
#